data_ee18bf1ef8faf0e8bdb2d860400724c1
#
_entry.id   ee18bf1ef8faf0e8bdb2d860400724c1
#
_cell.length_a   1.000
_cell.length_b   1.000
_cell.length_c   1.000
_cell.angle_alpha   90.00
_cell.angle_beta   90.00
_cell.angle_gamma   90.00
#
_symmetry.space_group_name_H-M   'P 1'
#
loop_
_entity.id
_entity.type
_entity.pdbx_description
1 polymer ?
#
loop_
_entity_poly.entity_id
_entity_poly.type
_entity_poly.pdbx_seq_one_letter_code
_entity_poly.pdbx_strand_id
1 'polypeptide(L)'
;MRLIQTLSSCLCTGIIALFTACSQAPQSPIDSVNPFIGTGFHGHTYPGATAPYGAVQLSPDTRKGNWDACSGYHYSDSTLMGFSHTHLSGTGCIDLGDILFRPSLQTPLAFSHSDEKASPGYYSVNLREAGVLAELTTTPHVGIHLSLIHISE
;
A
#
# COMPACT_ATOMS: atom_id res chain seq x y z
N MET A 1 -13.10 60.16 -9.11
CA MET A 1 -13.05 59.40 -7.85
C MET A 1 -13.43 57.91 -7.99
N ARG A 2 -14.44 57.53 -8.79
CA ARG A 2 -14.80 56.07 -8.94
C ARG A 2 -13.76 55.20 -9.67
N LEU A 3 -12.99 55.75 -10.62
CA LEU A 3 -11.99 54.98 -11.40
C LEU A 3 -10.78 54.57 -10.53
N ILE A 4 -10.38 55.40 -9.58
CA ILE A 4 -9.25 55.13 -8.70
C ILE A 4 -9.60 54.05 -7.66
N GLN A 5 -10.86 53.99 -7.20
CA GLN A 5 -11.32 52.97 -6.27
C GLN A 5 -11.39 51.56 -6.92
N THR A 6 -11.79 51.48 -8.20
CA THR A 6 -11.84 50.18 -8.91
C THR A 6 -10.46 49.64 -9.23
N LEU A 7 -9.49 50.47 -9.54
CA LEU A 7 -8.09 50.06 -9.77
C LEU A 7 -7.42 49.58 -8.47
N SER A 8 -7.70 50.26 -7.35
CA SER A 8 -7.15 49.86 -6.03
C SER A 8 -7.73 48.52 -5.58
N SER A 9 -9.04 48.26 -5.81
CA SER A 9 -9.67 46.97 -5.45
C SER A 9 -9.15 45.78 -6.28
N CYS A 10 -8.92 45.99 -7.60
CA CYS A 10 -8.33 44.96 -8.45
C CYS A 10 -6.87 44.63 -8.09
N LEU A 11 -6.09 45.64 -7.68
CA LEU A 11 -4.69 45.43 -7.29
C LEU A 11 -4.60 44.64 -5.99
N CYS A 12 -5.44 44.90 -4.98
CA CYS A 12 -5.48 44.16 -3.72
C CYS A 12 -5.92 42.70 -3.89
N THR A 13 -6.91 42.42 -4.75
CA THR A 13 -7.36 41.05 -5.04
C THR A 13 -6.28 40.25 -5.80
N GLY A 14 -5.53 40.86 -6.70
CA GLY A 14 -4.42 40.21 -7.42
C GLY A 14 -3.24 39.84 -6.50
N ILE A 15 -2.94 40.70 -5.53
CA ILE A 15 -1.83 40.44 -4.57
C ILE A 15 -2.22 39.33 -3.59
N ILE A 16 -3.46 39.23 -3.13
CA ILE A 16 -3.92 38.16 -2.24
C ILE A 16 -3.88 36.79 -2.95
N ALA A 17 -4.20 36.72 -4.25
CA ALA A 17 -4.14 35.48 -5.02
C ALA A 17 -2.71 34.95 -5.23
N LEU A 18 -1.70 35.83 -5.23
CA LEU A 18 -0.28 35.44 -5.35
C LEU A 18 0.31 34.81 -4.08
N PHE A 19 -0.25 35.10 -2.91
CA PHE A 19 0.25 34.54 -1.63
C PHE A 19 -0.36 33.17 -1.29
N THR A 20 -1.45 32.75 -1.94
CA THR A 20 -2.06 31.43 -1.71
C THR A 20 -1.40 30.29 -2.52
N ALA A 21 -0.48 30.59 -3.44
CA ALA A 21 0.12 29.60 -4.33
C ALA A 21 1.35 28.87 -3.77
N CYS A 22 1.83 29.18 -2.56
CA CYS A 22 3.06 28.62 -2.01
C CYS A 22 2.88 28.04 -0.60
N SER A 23 1.99 27.06 -0.45
CA SER A 23 1.90 26.29 0.80
C SER A 23 1.70 24.81 0.52
N GLN A 24 2.54 24.23 -0.35
CA GLN A 24 2.77 22.79 -0.27
C GLN A 24 3.79 22.56 0.85
N ALA A 25 3.36 21.89 1.92
CA ALA A 25 4.30 21.37 2.90
C ALA A 25 5.36 20.54 2.16
N PRO A 26 6.65 20.63 2.53
CA PRO A 26 7.68 19.83 1.89
C PRO A 26 7.29 18.36 2.02
N GLN A 27 7.12 17.68 0.88
CA GLN A 27 6.85 16.25 0.87
C GLN A 27 8.05 15.52 1.48
N SER A 28 7.79 14.66 2.44
CA SER A 28 8.83 13.80 2.99
C SER A 28 9.36 12.86 1.88
N PRO A 29 10.67 12.57 1.81
CA PRO A 29 11.19 11.58 0.88
C PRO A 29 10.47 10.21 0.98
N ILE A 30 9.94 9.86 2.14
CA ILE A 30 9.17 8.64 2.36
C ILE A 30 7.87 8.60 1.55
N ASP A 31 7.25 9.77 1.28
CA ASP A 31 6.02 9.88 0.51
C ASP A 31 6.25 9.59 -0.99
N SER A 32 7.50 9.58 -1.44
CA SER A 32 7.90 9.26 -2.80
C SER A 32 8.22 7.77 -3.00
N VAL A 33 8.22 6.97 -1.94
CA VAL A 33 8.49 5.53 -2.02
C VAL A 33 7.23 4.80 -2.47
N ASN A 34 7.35 4.04 -3.57
CA ASN A 34 6.28 3.18 -4.06
C ASN A 34 6.66 1.70 -3.85
N PRO A 35 6.09 1.00 -2.85
CA PRO A 35 6.39 -0.40 -2.58
C PRO A 35 5.95 -1.38 -3.68
N PHE A 36 5.12 -0.96 -4.64
CA PHE A 36 4.72 -1.82 -5.77
C PHE A 36 5.77 -1.90 -6.88
N ILE A 37 6.85 -1.11 -6.83
CA ILE A 37 7.94 -1.21 -7.80
C ILE A 37 8.61 -2.58 -7.68
N GLY A 38 8.70 -3.30 -8.82
CA GLY A 38 9.29 -4.63 -8.90
C GLY A 38 8.36 -5.78 -8.50
N THR A 39 7.09 -5.53 -8.16
CA THR A 39 6.14 -6.59 -7.79
C THR A 39 5.51 -7.30 -8.99
N GLY A 40 5.73 -6.81 -10.19
CA GLY A 40 5.28 -7.45 -11.44
C GLY A 40 6.44 -7.94 -12.29
N PHE A 41 6.12 -8.67 -13.35
CA PHE A 41 7.08 -9.25 -14.29
C PHE A 41 8.11 -10.09 -13.52
N HIS A 42 9.40 -9.92 -13.72
CA HIS A 42 10.49 -10.66 -13.06
C HIS A 42 11.18 -9.84 -11.95
N GLY A 43 10.45 -8.94 -11.29
CA GLY A 43 11.06 -8.04 -10.29
C GLY A 43 11.28 -8.69 -8.93
N HIS A 44 10.51 -9.73 -8.59
CA HIS A 44 10.63 -10.54 -7.37
C HIS A 44 10.60 -9.72 -6.08
N THR A 45 9.73 -8.71 -6.00
CA THR A 45 9.50 -7.94 -4.78
C THR A 45 8.07 -8.09 -4.29
N TYR A 46 7.79 -7.66 -3.07
CA TYR A 46 6.47 -7.69 -2.45
C TYR A 46 6.11 -6.30 -1.88
N PRO A 47 4.82 -5.92 -1.83
CA PRO A 47 4.39 -4.59 -1.42
C PRO A 47 4.15 -4.47 0.09
N GLY A 48 4.39 -5.51 0.85
CA GLY A 48 3.98 -5.63 2.25
C GLY A 48 4.78 -4.76 3.23
N ALA A 49 4.33 -4.77 4.47
CA ALA A 49 4.94 -4.02 5.56
C ALA A 49 6.25 -4.67 6.01
N THR A 50 7.33 -3.91 6.00
CA THR A 50 8.65 -4.35 6.45
C THR A 50 9.34 -3.22 7.20
N ALA A 51 9.85 -3.51 8.40
CA ALA A 51 10.73 -2.60 9.12
C ALA A 51 12.18 -2.79 8.65
N PRO A 52 13.01 -1.74 8.61
CA PRO A 52 14.42 -1.89 8.27
C PRO A 52 15.11 -2.93 9.16
N TYR A 53 15.81 -3.89 8.54
CA TYR A 53 16.49 -5.00 9.20
C TYR A 53 15.58 -5.86 10.10
N GLY A 54 14.26 -5.83 9.86
CA GLY A 54 13.30 -6.62 10.63
C GLY A 54 13.32 -8.09 10.25
N ALA A 55 13.01 -8.96 11.22
CA ALA A 55 12.84 -10.39 11.01
C ALA A 55 11.46 -10.74 10.43
N VAL A 56 10.53 -9.77 10.40
CA VAL A 56 9.17 -9.93 9.87
C VAL A 56 9.01 -9.11 8.60
N GLN A 57 8.59 -9.79 7.52
CA GLN A 57 8.19 -9.21 6.25
C GLN A 57 6.73 -9.61 6.01
N LEU A 58 5.80 -8.78 6.50
CA LEU A 58 4.36 -9.08 6.48
C LEU A 58 3.74 -8.61 5.17
N SER A 59 3.34 -9.54 4.30
CA SER A 59 2.89 -9.21 2.96
C SER A 59 1.75 -10.13 2.48
N PRO A 60 0.93 -9.66 1.52
CA PRO A 60 0.02 -10.53 0.81
C PRO A 60 0.76 -11.59 -0.02
N ASP A 61 0.17 -12.79 -0.07
CA ASP A 61 0.56 -13.87 -0.98
C ASP A 61 -0.52 -14.08 -2.02
N THR A 62 -0.14 -14.04 -3.31
CA THR A 62 -1.04 -14.26 -4.43
C THR A 62 -0.81 -15.60 -5.12
N ARG A 63 0.42 -16.10 -5.12
CA ARG A 63 0.82 -17.39 -5.69
C ARG A 63 1.83 -18.11 -4.80
N LYS A 64 1.87 -19.42 -4.91
CA LYS A 64 2.93 -20.24 -4.30
C LYS A 64 3.58 -21.15 -5.35
N GLY A 65 4.88 -21.31 -5.24
CA GLY A 65 5.62 -22.26 -6.09
C GLY A 65 5.86 -21.80 -7.53
N ASN A 66 5.73 -20.50 -7.82
CA ASN A 66 6.01 -19.91 -9.12
C ASN A 66 7.24 -19.00 -9.04
N TRP A 67 8.15 -19.11 -10.01
CA TRP A 67 9.38 -18.31 -10.03
C TRP A 67 9.11 -16.81 -10.11
N ASP A 68 8.17 -16.36 -10.96
CA ASP A 68 7.83 -14.93 -11.09
C ASP A 68 7.27 -14.32 -9.80
N ALA A 69 6.58 -15.13 -9.00
CA ALA A 69 6.04 -14.73 -7.71
C ALA A 69 6.80 -15.39 -6.53
N CYS A 70 8.11 -15.60 -6.67
CA CYS A 70 8.92 -16.22 -5.61
C CYS A 70 8.95 -15.41 -4.31
N SER A 71 8.64 -14.11 -4.38
CA SER A 71 8.41 -13.24 -3.21
C SER A 71 7.02 -13.35 -2.59
N GLY A 72 6.16 -14.29 -3.06
CA GLY A 72 4.79 -14.52 -2.56
C GLY A 72 3.72 -13.71 -3.27
N TYR A 73 4.03 -12.52 -3.77
CA TYR A 73 3.12 -11.60 -4.45
C TYR A 73 3.49 -11.40 -5.91
N HIS A 74 2.50 -11.29 -6.78
CA HIS A 74 2.71 -10.85 -8.16
C HIS A 74 1.60 -9.88 -8.60
N TYR A 75 1.98 -8.72 -9.12
CA TYR A 75 1.05 -7.62 -9.46
C TYR A 75 0.00 -7.96 -10.51
N SER A 76 0.20 -8.99 -11.35
CA SER A 76 -0.81 -9.40 -12.33
C SER A 76 -1.94 -10.25 -11.74
N ASP A 77 -1.88 -10.60 -10.46
CA ASP A 77 -2.87 -11.46 -9.82
C ASP A 77 -4.05 -10.63 -9.29
N SER A 78 -5.22 -11.23 -9.29
CA SER A 78 -6.47 -10.66 -8.76
C SER A 78 -7.05 -11.47 -7.60
N THR A 79 -6.29 -12.43 -7.07
CA THR A 79 -6.71 -13.28 -5.96
C THR A 79 -5.60 -13.41 -4.93
N LEU A 80 -5.97 -13.36 -3.65
CA LEU A 80 -5.07 -13.58 -2.53
C LEU A 80 -5.21 -14.99 -1.97
N MET A 81 -4.09 -15.58 -1.56
CA MET A 81 -4.04 -16.78 -0.73
C MET A 81 -4.20 -16.44 0.76
N GLY A 82 -3.69 -15.28 1.17
CA GLY A 82 -3.64 -14.78 2.55
C GLY A 82 -2.46 -13.83 2.73
N PHE A 83 -2.01 -13.71 3.95
CA PHE A 83 -0.89 -12.86 4.35
C PHE A 83 0.11 -13.68 5.16
N SER A 84 1.37 -13.75 4.73
CA SER A 84 2.40 -14.44 5.47
C SER A 84 3.45 -13.51 6.07
N HIS A 85 4.25 -14.03 7.00
CA HIS A 85 5.15 -13.22 7.84
C HIS A 85 6.57 -13.16 7.33
N THR A 86 6.92 -14.02 6.36
CA THR A 86 8.29 -14.11 5.85
C THR A 86 8.32 -14.08 4.35
N HIS A 87 9.09 -13.15 3.78
CA HIS A 87 9.26 -12.98 2.33
C HIS A 87 10.72 -12.64 2.01
N LEU A 88 11.18 -13.10 0.86
CA LEU A 88 12.45 -12.67 0.26
C LEU A 88 12.17 -11.68 -0.89
N SER A 89 13.02 -10.68 -1.04
CA SER A 89 12.92 -9.69 -2.10
C SER A 89 14.12 -9.76 -3.03
N GLY A 90 13.86 -9.83 -4.34
CA GLY A 90 14.89 -9.75 -5.38
C GLY A 90 15.77 -10.98 -5.56
N THR A 91 15.45 -12.11 -4.93
CA THR A 91 16.34 -13.29 -4.91
C THR A 91 16.05 -14.31 -6.01
N GLY A 92 14.85 -14.37 -6.55
CA GLY A 92 14.42 -15.40 -7.49
C GLY A 92 14.32 -16.81 -6.88
N CYS A 93 14.35 -16.93 -5.54
CA CYS A 93 14.20 -18.17 -4.82
C CYS A 93 12.77 -18.36 -4.35
N ILE A 94 12.18 -19.52 -4.63
CA ILE A 94 10.85 -19.92 -4.16
C ILE A 94 11.01 -20.50 -2.76
N ASP A 95 11.02 -19.64 -1.76
CA ASP A 95 11.15 -20.03 -0.36
C ASP A 95 10.40 -19.05 0.54
N LEU A 96 10.21 -19.42 1.82
CA LEU A 96 9.45 -18.65 2.81
C LEU A 96 7.92 -18.65 2.54
N GLY A 97 7.22 -17.61 2.99
CA GLY A 97 5.74 -17.60 3.03
C GLY A 97 5.22 -18.38 4.24
N ASP A 98 5.98 -18.32 5.34
CA ASP A 98 5.64 -19.02 6.58
C ASP A 98 4.55 -18.32 7.36
N ILE A 99 3.72 -19.13 8.04
CA ILE A 99 2.61 -18.68 8.88
C ILE A 99 1.64 -17.84 8.07
N LEU A 100 0.96 -18.50 7.12
CA LEU A 100 -0.08 -17.86 6.31
C LEU A 100 -1.34 -17.62 7.14
N PHE A 101 -1.73 -16.36 7.25
CA PHE A 101 -2.97 -15.93 7.90
C PHE A 101 -4.03 -15.57 6.85
N ARG A 102 -5.26 -16.06 7.04
CA ARG A 102 -6.39 -15.77 6.16
C ARG A 102 -7.51 -15.07 6.94
N PRO A 103 -7.94 -13.89 6.53
CA PRO A 103 -8.98 -13.15 7.24
C PRO A 103 -10.40 -13.67 6.99
N SER A 104 -10.58 -14.56 6.00
CA SER A 104 -11.87 -15.16 5.64
C SER A 104 -11.71 -16.60 5.18
N LEU A 105 -12.73 -17.43 5.40
CA LEU A 105 -12.80 -18.81 4.89
C LEU A 105 -13.25 -18.88 3.42
N GLN A 106 -13.73 -17.79 2.85
CA GLN A 106 -14.05 -17.74 1.41
C GLN A 106 -12.81 -17.99 0.55
N THR A 107 -13.00 -18.70 -0.54
CA THR A 107 -11.95 -19.04 -1.48
C THR A 107 -12.52 -18.96 -2.91
N PRO A 108 -11.87 -18.24 -3.84
CA PRO A 108 -10.69 -17.39 -3.64
C PRO A 108 -11.00 -16.06 -2.94
N LEU A 109 -9.99 -15.40 -2.37
CA LEU A 109 -10.09 -14.03 -1.87
C LEU A 109 -9.82 -13.08 -3.04
N ALA A 110 -10.85 -12.71 -3.78
CA ALA A 110 -10.73 -11.78 -4.90
C ALA A 110 -10.43 -10.36 -4.41
N PHE A 111 -9.57 -9.64 -5.12
CA PHE A 111 -9.24 -8.25 -4.86
C PHE A 111 -8.97 -7.47 -6.15
N SER A 112 -8.95 -6.16 -6.05
CA SER A 112 -8.55 -5.23 -7.10
C SER A 112 -7.36 -4.38 -6.65
N HIS A 113 -6.42 -4.10 -7.55
CA HIS A 113 -5.30 -3.18 -7.27
C HIS A 113 -5.76 -1.75 -6.92
N SER A 114 -6.96 -1.35 -7.35
CA SER A 114 -7.56 -0.08 -6.90
C SER A 114 -7.94 -0.07 -5.42
N ASP A 115 -8.04 -1.23 -4.81
CA ASP A 115 -8.40 -1.43 -3.41
C ASP A 115 -7.18 -1.68 -2.52
N GLU A 116 -5.97 -1.71 -3.11
CA GLU A 116 -4.71 -1.84 -2.39
C GLU A 116 -4.07 -0.49 -2.10
N LYS A 117 -3.40 -0.39 -0.96
CA LYS A 117 -2.52 0.72 -0.61
C LYS A 117 -1.26 0.18 0.05
N ALA A 118 -0.12 0.71 -0.34
CA ALA A 118 1.16 0.38 0.29
C ALA A 118 1.99 1.64 0.51
N SER A 119 2.66 1.69 1.64
CA SER A 119 3.69 2.68 1.96
C SER A 119 4.75 2.01 2.83
N PRO A 120 5.94 2.58 3.01
CA PRO A 120 6.95 1.98 3.86
C PRO A 120 6.41 1.60 5.24
N GLY A 121 6.47 0.32 5.58
CA GLY A 121 5.98 -0.23 6.85
C GLY A 121 4.47 -0.44 6.97
N TYR A 122 3.72 -0.23 5.90
CA TYR A 122 2.27 -0.39 5.90
C TYR A 122 1.74 -0.96 4.58
N TYR A 123 0.74 -1.84 4.67
CA TYR A 123 -0.03 -2.34 3.54
C TYR A 123 -1.50 -2.47 3.94
N SER A 124 -2.42 -2.22 3.02
CA SER A 124 -3.84 -2.53 3.20
C SER A 124 -4.49 -2.97 1.91
N VAL A 125 -5.55 -3.77 2.03
CA VAL A 125 -6.41 -4.18 0.91
C VAL A 125 -7.85 -4.34 1.37
N ASN A 126 -8.79 -3.85 0.56
CA ASN A 126 -10.21 -4.06 0.78
C ASN A 126 -10.70 -5.26 -0.05
N LEU A 127 -10.96 -6.38 0.63
CA LEU A 127 -11.51 -7.60 0.06
C LEU A 127 -13.05 -7.49 0.01
N ARG A 128 -13.56 -6.78 -0.98
CA ARG A 128 -14.98 -6.37 -1.05
C ARG A 128 -15.95 -7.56 -0.99
N GLU A 129 -15.66 -8.63 -1.72
CA GLU A 129 -16.51 -9.83 -1.76
C GLU A 129 -16.53 -10.56 -0.41
N ALA A 130 -15.42 -10.51 0.32
CA ALA A 130 -15.32 -11.08 1.66
C ALA A 130 -15.82 -10.12 2.76
N GLY A 131 -16.11 -8.86 2.43
CA GLY A 131 -16.49 -7.82 3.40
C GLY A 131 -15.39 -7.50 4.42
N VAL A 132 -14.12 -7.60 4.04
CA VAL A 132 -12.98 -7.45 4.96
C VAL A 132 -12.04 -6.37 4.46
N LEU A 133 -11.75 -5.38 5.30
CA LEU A 133 -10.58 -4.52 5.15
C LEU A 133 -9.43 -5.11 5.97
N ALA A 134 -8.37 -5.53 5.31
CA ALA A 134 -7.16 -6.02 5.94
C ALA A 134 -6.09 -4.92 5.94
N GLU A 135 -5.47 -4.69 7.10
CA GLU A 135 -4.36 -3.74 7.27
C GLU A 135 -3.20 -4.45 7.97
N LEU A 136 -1.99 -4.19 7.47
CA LEU A 136 -0.76 -4.82 7.93
C LEU A 136 0.26 -3.76 8.30
N THR A 137 0.94 -3.95 9.43
CA THR A 137 2.12 -3.18 9.80
C THR A 137 3.10 -4.05 10.60
N THR A 138 4.35 -3.62 10.72
CA THR A 138 5.37 -4.40 11.42
C THR A 138 6.25 -3.53 12.31
N THR A 139 6.78 -4.17 13.35
CA THR A 139 8.01 -3.77 14.02
C THR A 139 9.15 -4.69 13.55
N PRO A 140 10.41 -4.51 13.99
CA PRO A 140 11.49 -5.44 13.63
C PRO A 140 11.23 -6.92 13.97
N HIS A 141 10.36 -7.20 14.95
CA HIS A 141 10.14 -8.57 15.44
C HIS A 141 8.66 -8.99 15.52
N VAL A 142 7.71 -8.10 15.21
CA VAL A 142 6.28 -8.38 15.35
C VAL A 142 5.52 -7.93 14.12
N GLY A 143 4.74 -8.83 13.52
CA GLY A 143 3.74 -8.52 12.50
C GLY A 143 2.39 -8.25 13.16
N ILE A 144 1.72 -7.18 12.74
CA ILE A 144 0.40 -6.77 13.24
C ILE A 144 -0.59 -6.85 12.09
N HIS A 145 -1.64 -7.64 12.27
CA HIS A 145 -2.78 -7.74 11.38
C HIS A 145 -4.00 -7.08 12.03
N LEU A 146 -4.65 -6.19 11.31
CA LEU A 146 -5.98 -5.69 11.64
C LEU A 146 -6.94 -6.12 10.52
N SER A 147 -7.99 -6.85 10.87
CA SER A 147 -9.03 -7.24 9.93
C SER A 147 -10.36 -6.69 10.40
N LEU A 148 -10.88 -5.68 9.72
CA LEU A 148 -12.19 -5.10 9.97
C LEU A 148 -13.22 -5.84 9.11
N ILE A 149 -14.15 -6.53 9.75
CA ILE A 149 -15.20 -7.31 9.10
C ILE A 149 -16.51 -6.53 9.24
N HIS A 150 -17.13 -6.20 8.10
CA HIS A 150 -18.49 -5.67 8.10
C HIS A 150 -19.48 -6.82 8.31
N ILE A 151 -20.06 -6.91 9.50
CA ILE A 151 -21.19 -7.79 9.77
C ILE A 151 -22.43 -7.01 9.33
N SER A 152 -23.02 -7.35 8.19
CA SER A 152 -24.38 -6.91 7.85
C SER A 152 -25.35 -7.69 8.74
N GLU A 153 -26.10 -6.96 9.59
CA GLU A 153 -27.26 -7.51 10.28
C GLU A 153 -28.37 -7.89 9.30
#